data_89160a74aa6111fcdac5bcaf3ff42897
#
_entry.id   89160a74aa6111fcdac5bcaf3ff42897
#
_cell.length_a   1.000
_cell.length_b   1.000
_cell.length_c   1.000
_cell.angle_alpha   90.00
_cell.angle_beta   90.00
_cell.angle_gamma   90.00
#
_symmetry.space_group_name_H-M   'P 1'
#
loop_
_entity.id
_entity.type
_entity.pdbx_description
1 polymer ?
#
loop_
_entity_poly.entity_id
_entity_poly.type
_entity_poly.pdbx_seq_one_letter_code
_entity_poly.pdbx_strand_id
1 'polypeptide(L)'
;MLVIGNKDYGLASSIANIYPHAEFYSRTTGYNIGKREVRETVAEQSLAHAEVILCSALGDFSQVMLAESVAKQWFEHNHKGYLIAVGSSADTPVKGSKWIYPVEKRALRAYMRQLSQAVSSETPPNWKTTYIAPGNMHTPRQDKKMPDIPKLEPSYVAGVIKWLIDQPSSVNISELCLDRIQ
;
A
#
# COMPACT_ATOMS: atom_id res chain seq x y z
N MET A 1 12.90 -0.27 6.10
CA MET A 1 11.56 -0.48 5.51
C MET A 1 10.52 -0.61 6.61
N LEU A 2 9.39 0.07 6.45
CA LEU A 2 8.21 -0.05 7.31
C LEU A 2 7.04 -0.62 6.51
N VAL A 3 6.36 -1.66 7.03
CA VAL A 3 5.21 -2.29 6.40
C VAL A 3 3.98 -2.16 7.32
N ILE A 4 2.95 -1.50 6.84
CA ILE A 4 1.68 -1.40 7.56
C ILE A 4 0.80 -2.60 7.17
N GLY A 5 0.90 -3.66 7.96
CA GLY A 5 0.24 -4.93 7.71
C GLY A 5 0.64 -5.99 8.74
N ASN A 6 -0.15 -7.04 8.87
CA ASN A 6 0.17 -8.16 9.77
C ASN A 6 1.19 -9.07 9.09
N LYS A 7 2.40 -9.19 9.68
CA LYS A 7 3.51 -10.00 9.15
C LYS A 7 3.18 -11.49 9.00
N ASP A 8 2.17 -11.97 9.70
CA ASP A 8 1.76 -13.39 9.67
C ASP A 8 0.57 -13.64 8.73
N TYR A 9 0.18 -12.64 7.90
CA TYR A 9 -1.02 -12.76 7.08
C TYR A 9 -0.88 -12.13 5.68
N GLY A 10 -1.27 -12.89 4.66
CA GLY A 10 -1.45 -12.43 3.28
C GLY A 10 -0.20 -11.80 2.68
N LEU A 11 -0.36 -10.65 2.01
CA LEU A 11 0.76 -9.98 1.33
C LEU A 11 1.88 -9.57 2.29
N ALA A 12 1.54 -9.09 3.48
CA ALA A 12 2.56 -8.66 4.44
C ALA A 12 3.44 -9.82 4.91
N SER A 13 2.90 -11.05 5.02
CA SER A 13 3.72 -12.22 5.34
C SER A 13 4.69 -12.58 4.20
N SER A 14 4.27 -12.42 2.95
CA SER A 14 5.14 -12.64 1.80
C SER A 14 6.24 -11.57 1.69
N ILE A 15 5.93 -10.32 2.08
CA ILE A 15 6.95 -9.27 2.18
C ILE A 15 7.94 -9.58 3.31
N ALA A 16 7.47 -10.10 4.46
CA ALA A 16 8.35 -10.50 5.56
C ALA A 16 9.37 -11.59 5.17
N ASN A 17 8.98 -12.50 4.28
CA ASN A 17 9.90 -13.52 3.76
C ASN A 17 11.01 -12.92 2.86
N ILE A 18 10.73 -11.83 2.14
CA ILE A 18 11.72 -11.14 1.29
C ILE A 18 12.57 -10.17 2.13
N TYR A 19 11.94 -9.49 3.09
CA TYR A 19 12.54 -8.45 3.93
C TYR A 19 12.41 -8.79 5.42
N PRO A 20 13.19 -9.77 5.93
CA PRO A 20 13.04 -10.26 7.32
C PRO A 20 13.37 -9.21 8.39
N HIS A 21 14.09 -8.15 8.03
CA HIS A 21 14.46 -7.04 8.92
C HIS A 21 13.51 -5.83 8.80
N ALA A 22 12.44 -5.92 8.00
CA ALA A 22 11.43 -4.87 7.94
C ALA A 22 10.64 -4.79 9.24
N GLU A 23 10.22 -3.59 9.62
CA GLU A 23 9.29 -3.37 10.72
C GLU A 23 7.84 -3.54 10.25
N PHE A 24 7.01 -4.17 11.07
CA PHE A 24 5.61 -4.48 10.74
C PHE A 24 4.67 -3.88 11.79
N TYR A 25 3.82 -2.94 11.35
CA TYR A 25 2.82 -2.31 12.17
C TYR A 25 1.42 -2.77 11.79
N SER A 26 0.67 -3.29 12.76
CA SER A 26 -0.67 -3.81 12.57
C SER A 26 -1.51 -3.64 13.83
N ARG A 27 -2.81 -3.91 13.75
CA ARG A 27 -3.68 -3.93 14.93
C ARG A 27 -3.22 -4.91 16.01
N THR A 28 -2.64 -6.03 15.61
CA THR A 28 -2.15 -7.06 16.55
C THR A 28 -0.88 -6.61 17.27
N THR A 29 -0.17 -5.62 16.75
CA THR A 29 1.00 -5.00 17.38
C THR A 29 0.71 -3.62 17.98
N GLY A 30 -0.58 -3.26 18.13
CA GLY A 30 -1.01 -2.00 18.74
C GLY A 30 -1.28 -0.85 17.75
N TYR A 31 -0.94 -1.02 16.48
CA TYR A 31 -1.09 0.04 15.47
C TYR A 31 -2.42 -0.06 14.72
N ASN A 32 -3.49 0.42 15.34
CA ASN A 32 -4.81 0.52 14.70
C ASN A 32 -4.92 1.83 13.90
N ILE A 33 -4.64 1.79 12.60
CA ILE A 33 -4.71 2.96 11.71
C ILE A 33 -6.12 3.56 11.54
N GLY A 34 -7.17 2.93 12.08
CA GLY A 34 -8.50 3.54 12.22
C GLY A 34 -8.49 4.74 13.16
N LYS A 35 -7.54 4.81 14.08
CA LYS A 35 -7.37 5.90 15.03
C LYS A 35 -6.43 6.97 14.47
N ARG A 36 -6.81 8.24 14.63
CA ARG A 36 -6.05 9.37 14.12
C ARG A 36 -4.66 9.46 14.77
N GLU A 37 -4.60 9.36 16.08
CA GLU A 37 -3.35 9.42 16.85
C GLU A 37 -2.35 8.34 16.42
N VAL A 38 -2.83 7.15 16.04
CA VAL A 38 -1.97 6.07 15.53
C VAL A 38 -1.45 6.39 14.14
N ARG A 39 -2.28 7.00 13.26
CA ARG A 39 -1.80 7.41 11.93
C ARG A 39 -0.72 8.50 12.03
N GLU A 40 -0.89 9.45 12.95
CA GLU A 40 0.11 10.50 13.21
C GLU A 40 1.41 9.88 13.71
N THR A 41 1.36 8.98 14.69
CA THR A 41 2.54 8.24 15.18
C THR A 41 3.24 7.44 14.07
N VAL A 42 2.48 6.72 13.24
CA VAL A 42 3.04 5.95 12.11
C VAL A 42 3.70 6.88 11.09
N ALA A 43 3.08 8.04 10.81
CA ALA A 43 3.63 9.03 9.90
C ALA A 43 4.96 9.61 10.40
N GLU A 44 5.07 9.93 11.69
CA GLU A 44 6.33 10.37 12.31
C GLU A 44 7.40 9.28 12.23
N GLN A 45 7.05 8.05 12.59
CA GLN A 45 7.98 6.92 12.54
C GLN A 45 8.41 6.57 11.11
N SER A 46 7.59 6.87 10.11
CA SER A 46 7.93 6.66 8.71
C SER A 46 9.18 7.43 8.25
N LEU A 47 9.54 8.53 8.92
CA LEU A 47 10.74 9.32 8.63
C LEU A 47 12.05 8.55 8.88
N ALA A 48 12.02 7.47 9.65
CA ALA A 48 13.19 6.61 9.88
C ALA A 48 13.41 5.55 8.78
N HIS A 49 12.52 5.50 7.76
CA HIS A 49 12.51 4.43 6.78
C HIS A 49 12.58 4.95 5.35
N ALA A 50 13.43 4.33 4.53
CA ALA A 50 13.54 4.63 3.10
C ALA A 50 12.31 4.14 2.32
N GLU A 51 11.68 3.05 2.74
CA GLU A 51 10.48 2.49 2.09
C GLU A 51 9.36 2.32 3.12
N VAL A 52 8.15 2.75 2.73
CA VAL A 52 6.90 2.54 3.47
C VAL A 52 5.86 1.86 2.59
N ILE A 53 5.35 0.70 3.05
CA ILE A 53 4.37 -0.10 2.29
C ILE A 53 3.06 -0.18 3.07
N LEU A 54 1.99 0.36 2.49
CA LEU A 54 0.66 0.36 3.08
C LEU A 54 -0.15 -0.85 2.59
N CYS A 55 -0.02 -2.00 3.27
CA CYS A 55 -0.77 -3.24 2.94
C CYS A 55 -2.12 -3.33 3.63
N SER A 56 -2.32 -2.64 4.76
CA SER A 56 -3.52 -2.77 5.58
C SER A 56 -4.72 -2.09 4.94
N ALA A 57 -5.80 -2.82 4.78
CA ALA A 57 -7.08 -2.32 4.26
C ALA A 57 -8.12 -2.33 5.39
N LEU A 58 -8.03 -1.37 6.29
CA LEU A 58 -9.11 -1.06 7.23
C LEU A 58 -10.15 -0.17 6.54
N GLY A 59 -11.42 -0.28 6.98
CA GLY A 59 -12.50 0.58 6.51
C GLY A 59 -12.35 2.05 6.92
N ASP A 60 -13.38 2.83 6.68
CA ASP A 60 -13.48 4.25 7.06
C ASP A 60 -12.36 5.11 6.46
N PHE A 61 -11.96 4.83 5.22
CA PHE A 61 -10.88 5.54 4.51
C PHE A 61 -9.53 5.57 5.24
N SER A 62 -9.35 4.71 6.25
CA SER A 62 -8.17 4.72 7.13
C SER A 62 -6.85 4.63 6.37
N GLN A 63 -6.80 3.88 5.26
CA GLN A 63 -5.59 3.75 4.43
C GLN A 63 -5.29 5.04 3.65
N VAL A 64 -6.32 5.75 3.17
CA VAL A 64 -6.18 7.04 2.49
C VAL A 64 -5.64 8.08 3.47
N MET A 65 -6.26 8.15 4.65
CA MET A 65 -5.86 9.08 5.72
C MET A 65 -4.44 8.81 6.21
N LEU A 66 -4.02 7.54 6.26
CA LEU A 66 -2.64 7.21 6.60
C LEU A 66 -1.67 7.65 5.51
N ALA A 67 -1.99 7.40 4.23
CA ALA A 67 -1.16 7.85 3.12
C ALA A 67 -0.99 9.38 3.13
N GLU A 68 -2.06 10.11 3.46
CA GLU A 68 -2.05 11.57 3.62
C GLU A 68 -1.15 12.00 4.79
N SER A 69 -1.28 11.35 5.96
CA SER A 69 -0.44 11.68 7.13
C SER A 69 1.04 11.44 6.84
N VAL A 70 1.40 10.32 6.19
CA VAL A 70 2.79 10.02 5.78
C VAL A 70 3.30 11.06 4.77
N ALA A 71 2.53 11.34 3.72
CA ALA A 71 2.93 12.29 2.70
C ALA A 71 3.15 13.69 3.28
N LYS A 72 2.29 14.15 4.19
CA LYS A 72 2.44 15.42 4.88
C LYS A 72 3.77 15.49 5.64
N GLN A 73 4.09 14.49 6.45
CA GLN A 73 5.36 14.41 7.17
C GLN A 73 6.56 14.41 6.21
N TRP A 74 6.47 13.69 5.11
CA TRP A 74 7.56 13.60 4.14
C TRP A 74 7.80 14.92 3.40
N PHE A 75 6.74 15.67 3.04
CA PHE A 75 6.87 17.02 2.47
C PHE A 75 7.45 18.01 3.50
N GLU A 76 6.93 18.02 4.73
CA GLU A 76 7.39 18.94 5.78
C GLU A 76 8.87 18.73 6.16
N HIS A 77 9.37 17.50 6.07
CA HIS A 77 10.74 17.15 6.48
C HIS A 77 11.71 16.91 5.31
N ASN A 78 11.28 17.18 4.07
CA ASN A 78 12.13 16.94 2.89
C ASN A 78 12.64 15.48 2.84
N HIS A 79 11.82 14.53 3.26
CA HIS A 79 12.20 13.14 3.39
C HIS A 79 12.54 12.50 2.05
N LYS A 80 13.53 11.58 2.05
CA LYS A 80 13.88 10.78 0.87
C LYS A 80 13.38 9.35 1.05
N GLY A 81 12.47 8.91 0.18
CA GLY A 81 11.91 7.59 0.37
C GLY A 81 11.02 7.11 -0.77
N TYR A 82 10.33 5.99 -0.53
CA TYR A 82 9.40 5.38 -1.45
C TYR A 82 8.12 4.94 -0.73
N LEU A 83 7.00 5.59 -1.04
CA LEU A 83 5.69 5.24 -0.52
C LEU A 83 4.95 4.32 -1.51
N ILE A 84 4.65 3.10 -1.10
CA ILE A 84 3.89 2.12 -1.89
C ILE A 84 2.56 1.84 -1.20
N ALA A 85 1.44 2.12 -1.87
CA ALA A 85 0.12 1.82 -1.35
C ALA A 85 -0.52 0.64 -2.10
N VAL A 86 -0.90 -0.38 -1.35
CA VAL A 86 -1.59 -1.56 -1.89
C VAL A 86 -3.09 -1.31 -1.91
N GLY A 87 -3.60 -1.12 -3.10
CA GLY A 87 -5.01 -0.94 -3.40
C GLY A 87 -5.74 -2.24 -3.70
N SER A 88 -6.55 -2.24 -4.76
CA SER A 88 -7.27 -3.42 -5.24
C SER A 88 -7.84 -3.15 -6.63
N SER A 89 -7.94 -4.16 -7.48
CA SER A 89 -8.68 -4.10 -8.76
C SER A 89 -10.18 -3.80 -8.57
N ALA A 90 -10.71 -3.95 -7.35
CA ALA A 90 -12.08 -3.54 -7.00
C ALA A 90 -12.33 -2.03 -7.15
N ASP A 91 -11.31 -1.21 -7.30
CA ASP A 91 -11.42 0.24 -7.57
C ASP A 91 -11.86 0.57 -9.01
N THR A 92 -11.79 -0.41 -9.91
CA THR A 92 -12.26 -0.30 -11.31
C THR A 92 -13.52 -1.17 -11.49
N PRO A 93 -14.69 -0.74 -11.02
CA PRO A 93 -15.87 -1.59 -11.04
C PRO A 93 -16.44 -1.71 -12.45
N VAL A 94 -16.66 -2.94 -12.84
CA VAL A 94 -17.48 -3.28 -14.02
C VAL A 94 -18.98 -3.25 -13.67
N LYS A 95 -19.31 -3.46 -12.39
CA LYS A 95 -20.68 -3.48 -11.86
C LYS A 95 -20.80 -2.63 -10.61
N GLY A 96 -21.98 -2.07 -10.35
CA GLY A 96 -22.28 -1.38 -9.09
C GLY A 96 -22.06 -2.28 -7.86
N SER A 97 -21.68 -1.66 -6.75
CA SER A 97 -21.49 -2.34 -5.48
C SER A 97 -22.24 -1.62 -4.37
N LYS A 98 -22.87 -2.38 -3.47
CA LYS A 98 -23.48 -1.85 -2.24
C LYS A 98 -22.45 -1.63 -1.12
N TRP A 99 -21.21 -2.04 -1.32
CA TRP A 99 -20.14 -1.94 -0.33
C TRP A 99 -19.30 -0.68 -0.54
N ILE A 100 -18.88 -0.05 0.55
CA ILE A 100 -18.04 1.15 0.52
C ILE A 100 -16.59 0.84 0.06
N TYR A 101 -16.11 -0.37 0.25
CA TYR A 101 -14.74 -0.78 -0.03
C TYR A 101 -14.20 -0.37 -1.42
N PRO A 102 -14.94 -0.55 -2.55
CA PRO A 102 -14.49 -0.07 -3.85
C PRO A 102 -14.31 1.44 -3.92
N VAL A 103 -15.14 2.20 -3.17
CA VAL A 103 -15.04 3.67 -3.10
C VAL A 103 -13.79 4.08 -2.34
N GLU A 104 -13.48 3.43 -1.21
CA GLU A 104 -12.27 3.66 -0.44
C GLU A 104 -11.01 3.38 -1.27
N LYS A 105 -11.00 2.29 -2.05
CA LYS A 105 -9.88 1.94 -2.92
C LYS A 105 -9.73 2.92 -4.09
N ARG A 106 -10.84 3.44 -4.65
CA ARG A 106 -10.79 4.53 -5.63
C ARG A 106 -10.23 5.83 -5.04
N ALA A 107 -10.65 6.18 -3.84
CA ALA A 107 -10.12 7.35 -3.15
C ALA A 107 -8.60 7.22 -2.93
N LEU A 108 -8.14 6.04 -2.49
CA LEU A 108 -6.70 5.77 -2.35
C LEU A 108 -5.96 5.91 -3.69
N ARG A 109 -6.49 5.31 -4.76
CA ARG A 109 -5.92 5.40 -6.11
C ARG A 109 -5.81 6.85 -6.59
N ALA A 110 -6.92 7.62 -6.43
CA ALA A 110 -6.95 9.02 -6.82
C ALA A 110 -5.93 9.84 -6.04
N TYR A 111 -5.83 9.62 -4.74
CA TYR A 111 -4.86 10.32 -3.88
C TYR A 111 -3.42 9.97 -4.26
N MET A 112 -3.09 8.70 -4.45
CA MET A 112 -1.74 8.27 -4.85
C MET A 112 -1.33 8.81 -6.23
N ARG A 113 -2.27 8.92 -7.18
CA ARG A 113 -2.03 9.57 -8.47
C ARG A 113 -1.71 11.06 -8.30
N GLN A 114 -2.47 11.76 -7.46
CA GLN A 114 -2.22 13.17 -7.14
C GLN A 114 -0.85 13.34 -6.50
N LEU A 115 -0.49 12.49 -5.52
CA LEU A 115 0.83 12.49 -4.91
C LEU A 115 1.95 12.25 -5.93
N SER A 116 1.76 11.29 -6.83
CA SER A 116 2.75 11.00 -7.88
C SER A 116 3.03 12.21 -8.77
N GLN A 117 1.99 12.99 -9.09
CA GLN A 117 2.15 14.23 -9.85
C GLN A 117 2.86 15.32 -9.02
N ALA A 118 2.46 15.49 -7.75
CA ALA A 118 3.09 16.45 -6.85
C ALA A 118 4.58 16.18 -6.67
N VAL A 119 4.95 14.93 -6.38
CA VAL A 119 6.35 14.51 -6.24
C VAL A 119 7.14 14.72 -7.53
N SER A 120 6.56 14.42 -8.68
CA SER A 120 7.23 14.58 -9.98
C SER A 120 7.42 16.05 -10.39
N SER A 121 6.66 16.97 -9.78
CA SER A 121 6.80 18.43 -10.00
C SER A 121 7.86 19.09 -9.10
N GLU A 122 8.28 18.41 -8.02
CA GLU A 122 9.37 18.88 -7.16
C GLU A 122 10.73 18.80 -7.86
N THR A 123 11.61 19.76 -7.58
CA THR A 123 12.94 19.82 -8.21
C THR A 123 14.02 20.01 -7.14
N PRO A 124 14.83 18.98 -6.84
CA PRO A 124 14.69 17.57 -7.25
C PRO A 124 13.58 16.82 -6.47
N PRO A 125 12.96 15.81 -7.04
CA PRO A 125 12.01 14.99 -6.32
C PRO A 125 12.76 14.21 -5.22
N ASN A 126 12.31 14.34 -3.97
CA ASN A 126 12.97 13.69 -2.85
C ASN A 126 12.51 12.25 -2.62
N TRP A 127 11.30 11.88 -3.07
CA TRP A 127 10.72 10.58 -2.85
C TRP A 127 9.88 10.10 -4.03
N LYS A 128 9.53 8.81 -4.04
CA LYS A 128 8.70 8.17 -5.07
C LYS A 128 7.39 7.67 -4.48
N THR A 129 6.39 7.48 -5.33
CA THR A 129 5.12 6.90 -4.90
C THR A 129 4.51 5.99 -5.94
N THR A 130 4.00 4.83 -5.52
CA THR A 130 3.32 3.86 -6.39
C THR A 130 2.02 3.39 -5.76
N TYR A 131 0.97 3.33 -6.58
CA TYR A 131 -0.25 2.60 -6.27
C TYR A 131 -0.22 1.23 -6.95
N ILE A 132 -0.37 0.15 -6.19
CA ILE A 132 -0.49 -1.21 -6.74
C ILE A 132 -1.93 -1.68 -6.55
N ALA A 133 -2.59 -2.08 -7.63
CA ALA A 133 -3.95 -2.61 -7.63
C ALA A 133 -3.94 -4.12 -7.95
N PRO A 134 -3.70 -5.00 -6.97
CA PRO A 134 -3.81 -6.42 -7.19
C PRO A 134 -5.27 -6.85 -7.28
N GLY A 135 -5.53 -7.85 -8.12
CA GLY A 135 -6.77 -8.62 -8.12
C GLY A 135 -6.93 -9.47 -6.86
N ASN A 136 -7.78 -10.47 -6.95
CA ASN A 136 -7.95 -11.40 -5.83
C ASN A 136 -6.63 -12.10 -5.51
N MET A 137 -6.24 -12.10 -4.24
CA MET A 137 -5.06 -12.81 -3.75
C MET A 137 -5.45 -13.99 -2.88
N HIS A 138 -4.66 -15.06 -2.88
CA HIS A 138 -4.78 -16.15 -1.94
C HIS A 138 -4.61 -15.64 -0.51
N THR A 139 -5.64 -15.79 0.29
CA THR A 139 -5.63 -15.59 1.74
C THR A 139 -6.68 -16.51 2.35
N PRO A 140 -6.53 -16.96 3.61
CA PRO A 140 -7.52 -17.85 4.23
C PRO A 140 -8.95 -17.30 4.16
N ARG A 141 -9.13 -15.98 4.25
CA ARG A 141 -10.44 -15.31 4.12
C ARG A 141 -10.99 -15.37 2.70
N GLN A 142 -10.14 -15.06 1.69
CA GLN A 142 -10.58 -15.03 0.30
C GLN A 142 -10.81 -16.42 -0.27
N ASP A 143 -10.01 -17.39 0.16
CA ASP A 143 -10.15 -18.77 -0.28
C ASP A 143 -11.48 -19.37 0.23
N LYS A 144 -11.86 -19.06 1.47
CA LYS A 144 -13.16 -19.44 2.03
C LYS A 144 -14.34 -18.71 1.36
N LYS A 145 -14.17 -17.43 1.01
CA LYS A 145 -15.26 -16.59 0.46
C LYS A 145 -15.50 -16.84 -1.03
N MET A 146 -14.47 -17.13 -1.77
CA MET A 146 -14.46 -17.27 -3.24
C MET A 146 -13.55 -18.43 -3.65
N PRO A 147 -13.91 -19.70 -3.38
CA PRO A 147 -13.02 -20.85 -3.61
C PRO A 147 -12.66 -21.02 -5.09
N ASP A 148 -13.60 -20.79 -6.00
CA ASP A 148 -13.47 -21.10 -7.43
C ASP A 148 -12.92 -19.94 -8.28
N ILE A 149 -12.63 -18.78 -7.68
CA ILE A 149 -12.09 -17.64 -8.41
C ILE A 149 -10.57 -17.74 -8.48
N PRO A 150 -9.97 -17.62 -9.68
CA PRO A 150 -8.51 -17.53 -9.81
C PRO A 150 -7.93 -16.39 -8.99
N LYS A 151 -6.82 -16.65 -8.32
CA LYS A 151 -6.18 -15.71 -7.39
C LYS A 151 -4.69 -15.59 -7.67
N LEU A 152 -4.14 -14.41 -7.40
CA LEU A 152 -2.72 -14.18 -7.38
C LEU A 152 -2.09 -14.77 -6.12
N GLU A 153 -0.91 -15.32 -6.24
CA GLU A 153 -0.10 -15.68 -5.07
C GLU A 153 0.42 -14.40 -4.40
N PRO A 154 0.26 -14.24 -3.08
CA PRO A 154 0.82 -13.08 -2.37
C PRO A 154 2.33 -12.94 -2.56
N SER A 155 3.06 -14.05 -2.70
CA SER A 155 4.50 -14.06 -3.00
C SER A 155 4.83 -13.43 -4.35
N TYR A 156 3.99 -13.63 -5.38
CA TYR A 156 4.14 -12.96 -6.67
C TYR A 156 4.01 -11.44 -6.53
N VAL A 157 2.97 -10.98 -5.83
CA VAL A 157 2.76 -9.54 -5.61
C VAL A 157 3.91 -8.94 -4.77
N ALA A 158 4.41 -9.66 -3.77
CA ALA A 158 5.59 -9.25 -3.00
C ALA A 158 6.85 -9.16 -3.87
N GLY A 159 7.04 -10.09 -4.83
CA GLY A 159 8.09 -10.02 -5.83
C GLY A 159 8.00 -8.79 -6.73
N VAL A 160 6.78 -8.40 -7.13
CA VAL A 160 6.55 -7.16 -7.88
C VAL A 160 6.88 -5.92 -7.03
N ILE A 161 6.53 -5.90 -5.75
CA ILE A 161 6.91 -4.83 -4.83
C ILE A 161 8.44 -4.73 -4.73
N LYS A 162 9.14 -5.87 -4.60
CA LYS A 162 10.60 -5.89 -4.63
C LYS A 162 11.14 -5.30 -5.92
N TRP A 163 10.61 -5.71 -7.07
CA TRP A 163 11.01 -5.17 -8.36
C TRP A 163 10.82 -3.66 -8.46
N LEU A 164 9.70 -3.11 -7.93
CA LEU A 164 9.47 -1.66 -7.87
C LEU A 164 10.53 -0.94 -7.02
N ILE A 165 10.91 -1.52 -5.88
CA ILE A 165 11.93 -0.95 -4.99
C ILE A 165 13.30 -0.93 -5.68
N ASP A 166 13.63 -1.98 -6.43
CA ASP A 166 14.89 -2.11 -7.15
C ASP A 166 15.01 -1.16 -8.37
N GLN A 167 13.94 -0.43 -8.75
CA GLN A 167 14.02 0.53 -9.85
C GLN A 167 14.87 1.74 -9.50
N PRO A 168 15.57 2.34 -10.48
CA PRO A 168 16.39 3.53 -10.27
C PRO A 168 15.61 4.65 -9.55
N SER A 169 16.30 5.42 -8.72
CA SER A 169 15.68 6.55 -8.00
C SER A 169 15.10 7.61 -8.93
N SER A 170 15.60 7.71 -10.16
CA SER A 170 15.09 8.61 -11.21
C SER A 170 13.81 8.13 -11.89
N VAL A 171 13.34 6.92 -11.59
CA VAL A 171 12.14 6.33 -12.20
C VAL A 171 11.02 6.25 -11.17
N ASN A 172 9.91 6.92 -11.42
CA ASN A 172 8.69 6.80 -10.64
C ASN A 172 7.61 6.04 -11.45
N ILE A 173 7.25 4.87 -10.98
CA ILE A 173 6.13 4.08 -11.55
C ILE A 173 4.89 4.41 -10.73
N SER A 174 4.06 5.30 -11.23
CA SER A 174 2.94 5.86 -10.48
C SER A 174 1.86 4.82 -10.14
N GLU A 175 1.67 3.84 -11.03
CA GLU A 175 0.58 2.87 -10.88
C GLU A 175 0.89 1.54 -11.57
N LEU A 176 0.46 0.45 -10.92
CA LEU A 176 0.55 -0.90 -11.47
C LEU A 176 -0.72 -1.70 -11.13
N CYS A 177 -1.35 -2.29 -12.15
CA CYS A 177 -2.50 -3.18 -11.98
C CYS A 177 -2.07 -4.62 -12.28
N LEU A 178 -2.46 -5.55 -11.41
CA LEU A 178 -2.12 -6.96 -11.50
C LEU A 178 -3.39 -7.79 -11.41
N ASP A 179 -3.66 -8.59 -12.44
CA ASP A 179 -4.77 -9.55 -12.42
C ASP A 179 -4.31 -10.91 -12.92
N ARG A 180 -5.00 -11.96 -12.46
CA ARG A 180 -4.79 -13.30 -12.97
C ARG A 180 -5.70 -13.51 -14.18
N ILE A 181 -5.13 -13.94 -15.29
CA ILE A 181 -5.87 -14.39 -16.47
C ILE A 181 -6.51 -15.76 -16.16
N GLN A 182 -7.73 -15.95 -16.60
CA GLN A 182 -8.47 -17.21 -16.48
C GLN A 182 -7.90 -18.26 -17.44
#